data_71ca08447af97ea77228061ffaf2d6bd
#
_entry.id   71ca08447af97ea77228061ffaf2d6bd
#
_cell.length_a   1.000
_cell.length_b   1.000
_cell.length_c   1.000
_cell.angle_alpha   90.00
_cell.angle_beta   90.00
_cell.angle_gamma   90.00
#
_symmetry.space_group_name_H-M   'P 1'
#
loop_
_entity.id
_entity.type
_entity.pdbx_description
1 polymer ?
#
loop_
_entity_poly.entity_id
_entity_poly.type
_entity_poly.pdbx_seq_one_letter_code
_entity_poly.pdbx_strand_id
1 'polypeptide(L)'
;MTDRYVIISADGHCGLPLRDYENYLDPGFREQFDAWATHKETERAAKLESNFEYIMGWETSNEEGLRGAYDPTVRDKELDADGVAADVLFADADAVTGMGSPPFDAGLAAGMILDSDLAFAGARAHNRFLAELCSTSPERRAGIALIPLCHDPERAVIEAEWAASQPGIRGVMIPTMWRDHKPYSDEVYERFWATCAEANLPVHTHSGEAPHEDYNGHHGIYL
;
A
#
# COMPACT_ATOMS: atom_id res chain seq x y z
N MET A 1 -39.96 3.69 7.98
CA MET A 1 -38.52 3.59 8.30
C MET A 1 -37.82 3.64 6.96
N THR A 2 -37.06 4.68 6.71
CA THR A 2 -36.19 4.71 5.52
C THR A 2 -35.05 3.75 5.77
N ASP A 3 -34.99 2.67 4.98
CA ASP A 3 -33.83 1.78 4.99
C ASP A 3 -32.58 2.62 4.69
N ARG A 4 -31.67 2.71 5.65
CA ARG A 4 -30.39 3.37 5.44
C ARG A 4 -29.48 2.43 4.66
N TYR A 5 -28.90 2.89 3.58
CA TYR A 5 -27.86 2.14 2.90
C TYR A 5 -26.63 2.01 3.80
N VAL A 6 -26.01 0.84 3.78
CA VAL A 6 -24.67 0.63 4.32
C VAL A 6 -23.68 1.04 3.23
N ILE A 7 -22.88 2.06 3.50
CA ILE A 7 -21.87 2.55 2.57
C ILE A 7 -20.50 2.02 3.02
N ILE A 8 -19.79 1.37 2.10
CA ILE A 8 -18.42 0.89 2.32
C ILE A 8 -17.54 1.55 1.27
N SER A 9 -16.48 2.22 1.69
CA SER A 9 -15.44 2.69 0.79
C SER A 9 -14.60 1.51 0.35
N ALA A 10 -14.49 1.29 -0.96
CA ALA A 10 -13.77 0.14 -1.52
C ALA A 10 -12.34 0.50 -1.99
N ASP A 11 -11.95 1.77 -1.86
CA ASP A 11 -10.68 2.29 -2.36
C ASP A 11 -10.16 3.39 -1.42
N GLY A 12 -10.01 3.01 -0.15
CA GLY A 12 -9.38 3.85 0.85
C GLY A 12 -7.88 3.57 0.91
N HIS A 13 -7.10 4.60 1.27
CA HIS A 13 -5.65 4.46 1.39
C HIS A 13 -5.16 4.74 2.80
N CYS A 14 -4.05 4.11 3.18
CA CYS A 14 -3.37 4.36 4.44
C CYS A 14 -1.85 4.34 4.27
N GLY A 15 -1.14 5.02 5.17
CA GLY A 15 0.31 5.07 5.17
C GLY A 15 0.82 6.01 6.26
N LEU A 16 1.93 5.66 6.85
CA LEU A 16 2.62 6.48 7.85
C LEU A 16 3.32 7.68 7.22
N PRO A 17 3.55 8.76 7.99
CA PRO A 17 4.59 9.70 7.65
C PRO A 17 5.91 8.97 7.39
N LEU A 18 6.64 9.40 6.35
CA LEU A 18 7.77 8.67 5.79
C LEU A 18 8.73 8.08 6.82
N ARG A 19 9.21 8.90 7.76
CA ARG A 19 10.21 8.49 8.76
C ARG A 19 9.65 7.55 9.84
N ASP A 20 8.35 7.57 10.07
CA ASP A 20 7.72 6.75 11.12
C ASP A 20 7.74 5.26 10.76
N TYR A 21 7.93 4.92 9.49
CA TYR A 21 8.13 3.54 9.05
C TYR A 21 9.38 2.87 9.62
N GLU A 22 10.37 3.62 10.10
CA GLU A 22 11.55 3.05 10.76
C GLU A 22 11.19 2.13 11.92
N ASN A 23 10.07 2.42 12.62
CA ASN A 23 9.59 1.64 13.76
C ASN A 23 9.08 0.25 13.36
N TYR A 24 8.72 0.06 12.09
CA TYR A 24 8.17 -1.18 11.55
C TYR A 24 9.16 -1.95 10.67
N LEU A 25 10.30 -1.33 10.37
CA LEU A 25 11.31 -1.89 9.49
C LEU A 25 12.18 -2.93 10.21
N ASP A 26 12.59 -3.97 9.49
CA ASP A 26 13.60 -4.89 10.00
C ASP A 26 14.94 -4.16 10.18
N PRO A 27 15.62 -4.32 11.33
CA PRO A 27 16.79 -3.51 11.67
C PRO A 27 17.94 -3.54 10.65
N GLY A 28 18.04 -4.63 9.89
CA GLY A 28 19.07 -4.80 8.85
C GLY A 28 18.93 -3.84 7.66
N PHE A 29 17.79 -3.16 7.49
CA PHE A 29 17.51 -2.27 6.36
C PHE A 29 17.54 -0.78 6.73
N ARG A 30 17.91 -0.43 7.95
CA ARG A 30 17.86 0.96 8.42
C ARG A 30 18.74 1.92 7.63
N GLU A 31 19.94 1.49 7.24
CA GLU A 31 20.85 2.32 6.45
C GLU A 31 20.27 2.59 5.05
N GLN A 32 19.76 1.55 4.38
CA GLN A 32 19.12 1.70 3.08
C GLN A 32 17.85 2.55 3.16
N PHE A 33 17.08 2.38 4.24
CA PHE A 33 15.89 3.19 4.50
C PHE A 33 16.23 4.67 4.69
N ASP A 34 17.26 5.00 5.48
CA ASP A 34 17.67 6.39 5.68
C ASP A 34 18.11 7.05 4.38
N ALA A 35 18.86 6.34 3.55
CA ALA A 35 19.26 6.81 2.23
C ALA A 35 18.06 7.02 1.30
N TRP A 36 17.14 6.07 1.25
CA TRP A 36 15.91 6.15 0.45
C TRP A 36 15.00 7.29 0.93
N ALA A 37 14.75 7.39 2.24
CA ALA A 37 13.92 8.44 2.81
C ALA A 37 14.49 9.85 2.56
N THR A 38 15.81 10.01 2.68
CA THR A 38 16.49 11.28 2.35
C THR A 38 16.33 11.64 0.86
N HIS A 39 16.36 10.63 -0.03
CA HIS A 39 16.09 10.85 -1.45
C HIS A 39 14.66 11.33 -1.67
N LYS A 40 13.67 10.68 -1.06
CA LYS A 40 12.25 11.07 -1.13
C LYS A 40 12.00 12.49 -0.60
N GLU A 41 12.62 12.85 0.51
CA GLU A 41 12.57 14.22 1.04
C GLU A 41 13.14 15.24 0.06
N THR A 42 14.19 14.89 -0.65
CA THR A 42 14.80 15.74 -1.69
C THR A 42 13.87 15.88 -2.90
N GLU A 43 13.26 14.78 -3.35
CA GLU A 43 12.27 14.80 -4.43
C GLU A 43 11.05 15.67 -4.07
N ARG A 44 10.57 15.55 -2.83
CA ARG A 44 9.49 16.39 -2.31
C ARG A 44 9.87 17.87 -2.32
N ALA A 45 11.06 18.22 -1.87
CA ALA A 45 11.55 19.59 -1.92
C ALA A 45 11.57 20.17 -3.34
N ALA A 46 12.03 19.37 -4.32
CA ALA A 46 12.01 19.78 -5.72
C ALA A 46 10.59 19.92 -6.29
N LYS A 47 9.66 19.05 -5.91
CA LYS A 47 8.23 19.18 -6.27
C LYS A 47 7.63 20.46 -5.67
N LEU A 48 7.97 20.78 -4.42
CA LEU A 48 7.52 22.01 -3.77
C LEU A 48 8.05 23.26 -4.49
N GLU A 49 9.29 23.28 -4.94
CA GLU A 49 9.83 24.41 -5.70
C GLU A 49 9.05 24.68 -6.99
N SER A 50 8.61 23.61 -7.67
CA SER A 50 7.89 23.71 -8.94
C SER A 50 6.38 23.92 -8.82
N ASN A 51 5.76 23.48 -7.72
CA ASN A 51 4.30 23.45 -7.52
C ASN A 51 3.88 23.86 -6.10
N PHE A 52 4.60 24.78 -5.48
CA PHE A 52 4.43 25.15 -4.07
C PHE A 52 2.98 25.50 -3.72
N GLU A 53 2.33 26.39 -4.47
CA GLU A 53 0.96 26.84 -4.17
C GLU A 53 -0.05 25.69 -4.22
N TYR A 54 0.10 24.78 -5.17
CA TYR A 54 -0.78 23.63 -5.32
C TYR A 54 -0.60 22.63 -4.16
N ILE A 55 0.64 22.22 -3.89
CA ILE A 55 0.93 21.21 -2.86
C ILE A 55 0.58 21.74 -1.47
N MET A 56 1.06 22.93 -1.12
CA MET A 56 0.80 23.53 0.19
C MET A 56 -0.69 23.89 0.38
N GLY A 57 -1.35 24.34 -0.68
CA GLY A 57 -2.79 24.61 -0.64
C GLY A 57 -3.60 23.33 -0.39
N TRP A 58 -3.21 22.22 -1.04
CA TRP A 58 -3.85 20.93 -0.85
C TRP A 58 -3.59 20.36 0.55
N GLU A 59 -2.34 20.35 1.03
CA GLU A 59 -1.97 19.89 2.38
C GLU A 59 -2.71 20.71 3.45
N THR A 60 -2.71 22.03 3.34
CA THR A 60 -3.41 22.91 4.30
C THR A 60 -4.92 22.68 4.32
N SER A 61 -5.51 22.49 3.14
CA SER A 61 -6.96 22.29 3.04
C SER A 61 -7.41 20.91 3.57
N ASN A 62 -6.50 19.95 3.64
CA ASN A 62 -6.80 18.56 4.02
C ASN A 62 -6.06 18.12 5.30
N GLU A 63 -5.41 19.03 6.03
CA GLU A 63 -4.51 18.72 7.17
C GLU A 63 -5.15 17.78 8.20
N GLU A 64 -6.40 18.02 8.60
CA GLU A 64 -7.09 17.15 9.55
C GLU A 64 -7.36 15.76 8.96
N GLY A 65 -7.89 15.69 7.74
CA GLY A 65 -8.23 14.43 7.07
C GLY A 65 -7.03 13.58 6.73
N LEU A 66 -5.91 14.20 6.35
CA LEU A 66 -4.66 13.50 6.02
C LEU A 66 -4.13 12.64 7.18
N ARG A 67 -4.35 13.07 8.42
CA ARG A 67 -4.00 12.27 9.59
C ARG A 67 -4.78 10.97 9.68
N GLY A 68 -5.96 10.88 9.11
CA GLY A 68 -6.74 9.66 9.00
C GLY A 68 -6.05 8.54 8.20
N ALA A 69 -4.97 8.86 7.48
CA ALA A 69 -4.12 7.87 6.81
C ALA A 69 -3.40 6.93 7.80
N TYR A 70 -3.15 7.41 9.03
CA TYR A 70 -2.38 6.68 10.04
C TYR A 70 -2.94 6.79 11.46
N ASP A 71 -3.82 7.74 11.74
CA ASP A 71 -4.47 7.92 13.04
C ASP A 71 -5.87 7.29 13.01
N PRO A 72 -6.09 6.16 13.72
CA PRO A 72 -7.36 5.46 13.68
C PRO A 72 -8.52 6.30 14.23
N THR A 73 -8.26 7.19 15.20
CA THR A 73 -9.30 8.04 15.81
C THR A 73 -9.77 9.11 14.83
N VAL A 74 -8.83 9.73 14.11
CA VAL A 74 -9.15 10.70 13.06
C VAL A 74 -9.92 10.01 11.94
N ARG A 75 -9.44 8.84 11.49
CA ARG A 75 -10.11 8.07 10.44
C ARG A 75 -11.55 7.72 10.79
N ASP A 76 -11.80 7.22 11.99
CA ASP A 76 -13.16 6.89 12.42
C ASP A 76 -14.07 8.11 12.45
N LYS A 77 -13.56 9.26 12.90
CA LYS A 77 -14.30 10.54 12.89
C LYS A 77 -14.69 10.96 11.47
N GLU A 78 -13.76 10.87 10.51
CA GLU A 78 -14.03 11.24 9.12
C GLU A 78 -15.03 10.26 8.46
N LEU A 79 -14.86 8.96 8.65
CA LEU A 79 -15.80 7.95 8.16
C LEU A 79 -17.22 8.16 8.73
N ASP A 80 -17.32 8.47 10.03
CA ASP A 80 -18.61 8.74 10.68
C ASP A 80 -19.25 10.02 10.15
N ALA A 81 -18.47 11.07 9.89
CA ALA A 81 -18.95 12.33 9.33
C ALA A 81 -19.51 12.14 7.91
N ASP A 82 -18.88 11.28 7.11
CA ASP A 82 -19.30 10.97 5.75
C ASP A 82 -20.39 9.88 5.68
N GLY A 83 -20.72 9.25 6.82
CA GLY A 83 -21.71 8.18 6.88
C GLY A 83 -21.20 6.85 6.29
N VAL A 84 -19.88 6.67 6.25
CA VAL A 84 -19.21 5.45 5.77
C VAL A 84 -19.08 4.45 6.92
N ALA A 85 -19.63 3.25 6.75
CA ALA A 85 -19.66 2.22 7.77
C ALA A 85 -18.32 1.48 7.91
N ALA A 86 -17.62 1.26 6.80
CA ALA A 86 -16.35 0.54 6.74
C ALA A 86 -15.56 0.94 5.51
N ASP A 87 -14.26 0.61 5.49
CA ASP A 87 -13.39 0.86 4.34
C ASP A 87 -12.41 -0.29 4.06
N VAL A 88 -12.03 -0.39 2.79
CA VAL A 88 -10.95 -1.24 2.31
C VAL A 88 -9.70 -0.37 2.19
N LEU A 89 -8.59 -0.81 2.78
CA LEU A 89 -7.38 -0.01 2.93
C LEU A 89 -6.23 -0.55 2.09
N PHE A 90 -5.86 0.23 1.09
CA PHE A 90 -4.66 0.05 0.27
C PHE A 90 -3.50 0.92 0.79
N ALA A 91 -2.31 0.68 0.26
CA ALA A 91 -1.12 1.48 0.53
C ALA A 91 -1.14 2.84 -0.21
N ASP A 92 -0.10 3.65 0.02
CA ASP A 92 0.14 4.94 -0.65
C ASP A 92 -0.93 6.01 -0.35
N ALA A 93 -1.04 6.38 0.93
CA ALA A 93 -2.00 7.38 1.39
C ALA A 93 -1.80 8.79 0.84
N ASP A 94 -0.60 9.12 0.40
CA ASP A 94 -0.25 10.45 -0.11
C ASP A 94 0.41 10.36 -1.48
N ALA A 95 -0.39 10.18 -2.50
CA ALA A 95 0.07 10.13 -3.89
C ALA A 95 0.60 11.48 -4.40
N VAL A 96 0.22 12.61 -3.77
CA VAL A 96 0.64 13.95 -4.21
C VAL A 96 2.09 14.21 -3.83
N THR A 97 2.42 14.01 -2.57
CA THR A 97 3.78 14.27 -2.05
C THR A 97 4.66 13.02 -2.02
N GLY A 98 4.06 11.83 -2.01
CA GLY A 98 4.74 10.55 -1.86
C GLY A 98 5.27 10.29 -0.44
N MET A 99 4.86 11.14 0.52
CA MET A 99 5.36 11.03 1.91
C MET A 99 4.64 9.96 2.74
N GLY A 100 3.52 9.44 2.23
CA GLY A 100 2.77 8.32 2.83
C GLY A 100 3.02 6.98 2.14
N SER A 101 4.01 6.91 1.25
CA SER A 101 4.36 5.67 0.53
C SER A 101 5.12 4.70 1.44
N PRO A 102 4.88 3.38 1.28
CA PRO A 102 5.67 2.35 1.95
C PRO A 102 7.16 2.47 1.62
N PRO A 103 8.06 2.06 2.55
CA PRO A 103 9.49 2.08 2.30
C PRO A 103 9.88 1.42 0.98
N PHE A 104 10.89 1.99 0.31
CA PHE A 104 11.43 1.50 -0.96
C PHE A 104 10.41 1.44 -2.10
N ASP A 105 9.34 2.25 -2.03
CA ASP A 105 8.25 2.29 -3.01
C ASP A 105 7.49 0.95 -3.13
N ALA A 106 7.42 0.18 -2.04
CA ALA A 106 6.81 -1.16 -2.01
C ALA A 106 5.26 -1.16 -2.07
N GLY A 107 4.62 -0.01 -2.26
CA GLY A 107 3.19 0.16 -2.44
C GLY A 107 2.73 -0.03 -3.88
N LEU A 108 2.02 0.95 -4.43
CA LEU A 108 1.50 0.93 -5.80
C LEU A 108 2.62 0.88 -6.85
N ALA A 109 3.79 1.46 -6.55
CA ALA A 109 4.97 1.42 -7.42
C ALA A 109 5.82 0.14 -7.29
N ALA A 110 5.36 -0.88 -6.56
CA ALA A 110 6.14 -2.09 -6.27
C ALA A 110 6.63 -2.83 -7.53
N GLY A 111 5.94 -2.72 -8.64
CA GLY A 111 6.37 -3.28 -9.93
C GLY A 111 7.64 -2.67 -10.49
N MET A 112 8.10 -1.51 -9.98
CA MET A 112 9.32 -0.83 -10.40
C MET A 112 10.55 -1.18 -9.57
N ILE A 113 10.39 -1.88 -8.45
CA ILE A 113 11.49 -2.27 -7.58
C ILE A 113 12.30 -3.38 -8.24
N LEU A 114 13.63 -3.23 -8.26
CA LEU A 114 14.53 -4.22 -8.84
C LEU A 114 15.13 -5.17 -7.80
N ASP A 115 15.23 -4.73 -6.55
CA ASP A 115 15.80 -5.49 -5.46
C ASP A 115 14.71 -6.21 -4.66
N SER A 116 14.74 -7.54 -4.69
CA SER A 116 13.77 -8.39 -4.00
C SER A 116 13.77 -8.18 -2.48
N ASP A 117 14.94 -7.99 -1.87
CA ASP A 117 15.04 -7.82 -0.42
C ASP A 117 14.45 -6.49 0.02
N LEU A 118 14.67 -5.42 -0.74
CA LEU A 118 14.06 -4.10 -0.48
C LEU A 118 12.55 -4.15 -0.69
N ALA A 119 12.06 -4.84 -1.75
CA ALA A 119 10.64 -5.01 -1.99
C ALA A 119 9.94 -5.66 -0.80
N PHE A 120 10.49 -6.75 -0.30
CA PHE A 120 9.93 -7.44 0.89
C PHE A 120 10.11 -6.64 2.18
N ALA A 121 11.23 -5.94 2.36
CA ALA A 121 11.45 -5.12 3.55
C ALA A 121 10.44 -3.98 3.64
N GLY A 122 10.17 -3.30 2.53
CA GLY A 122 9.19 -2.22 2.46
C GLY A 122 7.76 -2.72 2.65
N ALA A 123 7.39 -3.79 1.95
CA ALA A 123 6.08 -4.42 2.09
C ALA A 123 5.81 -4.86 3.54
N ARG A 124 6.77 -5.52 4.19
CA ARG A 124 6.66 -5.93 5.60
C ARG A 124 6.50 -4.77 6.56
N ALA A 125 7.26 -3.69 6.36
CA ALA A 125 7.12 -2.52 7.22
C ALA A 125 5.71 -1.95 7.12
N HIS A 126 5.18 -1.82 5.90
CA HIS A 126 3.80 -1.37 5.71
C HIS A 126 2.77 -2.36 6.28
N ASN A 127 2.92 -3.65 6.03
CA ASN A 127 1.98 -4.67 6.48
C ASN A 127 1.87 -4.73 8.00
N ARG A 128 2.97 -4.53 8.74
CA ARG A 128 2.97 -4.46 10.21
C ARG A 128 2.19 -3.25 10.70
N PHE A 129 2.42 -2.08 10.12
CA PHE A 129 1.63 -0.89 10.40
C PHE A 129 0.15 -1.09 10.06
N LEU A 130 -0.16 -1.61 8.88
CA LEU A 130 -1.52 -1.88 8.44
C LEU A 130 -2.26 -2.82 9.39
N ALA A 131 -1.61 -3.89 9.85
CA ALA A 131 -2.17 -4.83 10.80
C ALA A 131 -2.48 -4.15 12.15
N GLU A 132 -1.59 -3.30 12.64
CA GLU A 132 -1.81 -2.50 13.84
C GLU A 132 -3.00 -1.55 13.66
N LEU A 133 -3.03 -0.78 12.59
CA LEU A 133 -4.13 0.14 12.26
C LEU A 133 -5.47 -0.60 12.18
N CYS A 134 -5.53 -1.71 11.46
CA CYS A 134 -6.77 -2.47 11.28
C CYS A 134 -7.22 -3.17 12.56
N SER A 135 -6.29 -3.56 13.44
CA SER A 135 -6.62 -4.21 14.71
C SER A 135 -7.42 -3.34 15.67
N THR A 136 -7.40 -2.02 15.50
CA THR A 136 -8.14 -1.08 16.35
C THR A 136 -9.66 -1.09 16.08
N SER A 137 -10.09 -1.47 14.88
CA SER A 137 -11.50 -1.63 14.48
C SER A 137 -11.62 -2.66 13.35
N PRO A 138 -11.38 -3.95 13.62
CA PRO A 138 -11.29 -4.99 12.59
C PRO A 138 -12.63 -5.29 11.88
N GLU A 139 -13.74 -4.83 12.44
CA GLU A 139 -15.08 -4.88 11.85
C GLU A 139 -15.34 -3.74 10.87
N ARG A 140 -14.54 -2.65 10.91
CA ARG A 140 -14.68 -1.49 10.03
C ARG A 140 -13.56 -1.36 8.99
N ARG A 141 -12.42 -2.04 9.21
CA ARG A 141 -11.21 -1.92 8.37
C ARG A 141 -10.86 -3.24 7.73
N ALA A 142 -10.82 -3.26 6.41
CA ALA A 142 -10.37 -4.39 5.61
C ALA A 142 -9.00 -4.05 5.02
N GLY A 143 -7.92 -4.37 5.72
CA GLY A 143 -6.56 -4.12 5.26
C GLY A 143 -6.16 -5.05 4.12
N ILE A 144 -5.51 -4.50 3.10
CA ILE A 144 -4.99 -5.22 1.95
C ILE A 144 -3.46 -5.24 2.04
N ALA A 145 -2.89 -6.38 2.46
CA ALA A 145 -1.46 -6.51 2.68
C ALA A 145 -0.68 -6.57 1.36
N LEU A 146 0.49 -5.95 1.32
CA LEU A 146 1.38 -5.92 0.17
C LEU A 146 2.17 -7.22 0.05
N ILE A 147 2.13 -7.86 -1.12
CA ILE A 147 2.88 -9.09 -1.41
C ILE A 147 3.70 -8.90 -2.69
N PRO A 148 5.03 -8.79 -2.62
CA PRO A 148 5.92 -8.70 -3.78
C PRO A 148 6.05 -10.05 -4.51
N LEU A 149 4.95 -10.60 -5.01
CA LEU A 149 4.80 -11.98 -5.50
C LEU A 149 5.82 -12.35 -6.59
N CYS A 150 6.01 -11.49 -7.57
CA CYS A 150 6.89 -11.78 -8.71
C CYS A 150 8.38 -11.84 -8.32
N HIS A 151 8.77 -11.23 -7.22
CA HIS A 151 10.18 -11.20 -6.78
C HIS A 151 10.65 -12.52 -6.16
N ASP A 152 9.80 -13.14 -5.33
CA ASP A 152 10.11 -14.41 -4.68
C ASP A 152 8.80 -15.10 -4.25
N PRO A 153 8.29 -16.07 -5.03
CA PRO A 153 7.04 -16.74 -4.75
C PRO A 153 7.01 -17.51 -3.41
N GLU A 154 8.15 -18.07 -2.97
CA GLU A 154 8.20 -18.78 -1.70
C GLU A 154 8.10 -17.83 -0.50
N ARG A 155 8.76 -16.69 -0.56
CA ARG A 155 8.62 -15.64 0.46
C ARG A 155 7.20 -15.05 0.43
N ALA A 156 6.60 -14.91 -0.75
CA ALA A 156 5.23 -14.43 -0.91
C ALA A 156 4.22 -15.34 -0.21
N VAL A 157 4.40 -16.64 -0.24
CA VAL A 157 3.59 -17.61 0.52
C VAL A 157 3.67 -17.33 2.03
N ILE A 158 4.89 -17.16 2.55
CA ILE A 158 5.11 -16.88 3.98
C ILE A 158 4.42 -15.57 4.40
N GLU A 159 4.51 -14.53 3.56
CA GLU A 159 3.84 -13.26 3.83
C GLU A 159 2.31 -13.37 3.75
N ALA A 160 1.78 -14.16 2.82
CA ALA A 160 0.33 -14.40 2.74
C ALA A 160 -0.18 -15.17 3.96
N GLU A 161 0.53 -16.19 4.42
CA GLU A 161 0.22 -16.93 5.65
C GLU A 161 0.25 -16.00 6.88
N TRP A 162 1.25 -15.12 6.97
CA TRP A 162 1.31 -14.12 8.02
C TRP A 162 0.13 -13.15 7.94
N ALA A 163 -0.18 -12.61 6.76
CA ALA A 163 -1.29 -11.69 6.54
C ALA A 163 -2.62 -12.32 6.96
N ALA A 164 -2.86 -13.59 6.60
CA ALA A 164 -4.06 -14.34 6.98
C ALA A 164 -4.23 -14.49 8.50
N SER A 165 -3.13 -14.46 9.26
CA SER A 165 -3.15 -14.56 10.71
C SER A 165 -3.46 -13.24 11.43
N GLN A 166 -3.46 -12.09 10.71
CA GLN A 166 -3.62 -10.78 11.32
C GLN A 166 -5.09 -10.35 11.43
N PRO A 167 -5.55 -9.90 12.60
CA PRO A 167 -6.88 -9.30 12.73
C PRO A 167 -7.04 -8.08 11.81
N GLY A 168 -8.14 -8.05 11.03
CA GLY A 168 -8.44 -6.91 10.15
C GLY A 168 -7.76 -6.94 8.78
N ILE A 169 -6.77 -7.80 8.53
CA ILE A 169 -6.31 -8.06 7.16
C ILE A 169 -7.35 -8.96 6.48
N ARG A 170 -7.80 -8.55 5.29
CA ARG A 170 -8.90 -9.20 4.55
C ARG A 170 -8.56 -9.54 3.11
N GLY A 171 -7.38 -9.20 2.65
CA GLY A 171 -6.91 -9.49 1.32
C GLY A 171 -5.43 -9.17 1.16
N VAL A 172 -4.90 -9.47 0.00
CA VAL A 172 -3.52 -9.17 -0.38
C VAL A 172 -3.49 -8.44 -1.72
N MET A 173 -2.49 -7.59 -1.91
CA MET A 173 -2.22 -6.91 -3.17
C MET A 173 -0.87 -7.36 -3.72
N ILE A 174 -0.85 -7.74 -4.99
CA ILE A 174 0.36 -8.08 -5.74
C ILE A 174 0.68 -6.96 -6.73
N PRO A 175 1.95 -6.84 -7.19
CA PRO A 175 2.29 -5.89 -8.24
C PRO A 175 1.42 -6.08 -9.47
N THR A 176 1.05 -4.98 -10.13
CA THR A 176 0.19 -4.99 -11.32
C THR A 176 0.84 -5.77 -12.48
N MET A 177 2.17 -5.69 -12.57
CA MET A 177 2.96 -6.33 -13.64
C MET A 177 4.10 -7.15 -13.04
N TRP A 178 4.43 -8.25 -13.71
CA TRP A 178 5.54 -9.16 -13.35
C TRP A 178 6.88 -8.79 -14.02
N ARG A 179 6.89 -7.80 -14.93
CA ARG A 179 8.09 -7.34 -15.66
C ARG A 179 8.89 -8.48 -16.27
N ASP A 180 10.18 -8.60 -15.90
CA ASP A 180 11.11 -9.64 -16.37
C ASP A 180 10.96 -10.99 -15.64
N HIS A 181 10.03 -11.05 -14.67
CA HIS A 181 9.70 -12.29 -13.97
C HIS A 181 8.70 -13.13 -14.78
N LYS A 182 8.35 -14.31 -14.26
CA LYS A 182 7.34 -15.18 -14.85
C LYS A 182 5.95 -14.51 -14.83
N PRO A 183 5.11 -14.70 -15.87
CA PRO A 183 3.72 -14.24 -15.82
C PRO A 183 2.94 -14.96 -14.72
N TYR A 184 1.98 -14.29 -14.13
CA TYR A 184 1.20 -14.82 -13.01
C TYR A 184 0.40 -16.11 -13.32
N SER A 185 0.33 -16.51 -14.57
CA SER A 185 -0.20 -17.80 -15.03
C SER A 185 0.82 -18.94 -14.99
N ASP A 186 2.08 -18.69 -14.65
CA ASP A 186 3.11 -19.72 -14.55
C ASP A 186 2.92 -20.55 -13.27
N GLU A 187 3.23 -21.85 -13.37
CA GLU A 187 3.07 -22.82 -12.27
C GLU A 187 3.88 -22.50 -11.01
N VAL A 188 4.91 -21.64 -11.13
CA VAL A 188 5.72 -21.20 -9.98
C VAL A 188 4.91 -20.48 -8.92
N TYR A 189 3.75 -19.92 -9.28
CA TYR A 189 2.86 -19.21 -8.36
C TYR A 189 1.72 -20.06 -7.79
N GLU A 190 1.57 -21.32 -8.21
CA GLU A 190 0.46 -22.17 -7.79
C GLU A 190 0.33 -22.30 -6.27
N ARG A 191 1.46 -22.41 -5.57
CA ARG A 191 1.47 -22.49 -4.11
C ARG A 191 0.92 -21.22 -3.47
N PHE A 192 1.23 -20.05 -4.02
CA PHE A 192 0.70 -18.79 -3.53
C PHE A 192 -0.83 -18.69 -3.74
N TRP A 193 -1.31 -19.07 -4.93
CA TRP A 193 -2.74 -19.09 -5.22
C TRP A 193 -3.50 -20.06 -4.31
N ALA A 194 -2.95 -21.26 -4.08
CA ALA A 194 -3.52 -22.23 -3.16
C ALA A 194 -3.58 -21.66 -1.73
N THR A 195 -2.50 -21.05 -1.25
CA THR A 195 -2.44 -20.42 0.08
C THR A 195 -3.51 -19.34 0.24
N CYS A 196 -3.65 -18.45 -0.73
CA CYS A 196 -4.68 -17.41 -0.69
C CYS A 196 -6.09 -18.01 -0.70
N ALA A 197 -6.34 -19.03 -1.52
CA ALA A 197 -7.63 -19.70 -1.60
C ALA A 197 -7.98 -20.42 -0.27
N GLU A 198 -7.05 -21.16 0.31
CA GLU A 198 -7.22 -21.86 1.59
C GLU A 198 -7.48 -20.89 2.76
N ALA A 199 -6.77 -19.75 2.75
CA ALA A 199 -6.93 -18.70 3.76
C ALA A 199 -8.13 -17.78 3.49
N ASN A 200 -8.85 -17.95 2.38
CA ASN A 200 -9.92 -17.05 1.93
C ASN A 200 -9.47 -15.57 1.85
N LEU A 201 -8.27 -15.34 1.30
CA LEU A 201 -7.70 -14.03 1.05
C LEU A 201 -7.91 -13.64 -0.42
N PRO A 202 -8.82 -12.71 -0.74
CA PRO A 202 -8.90 -12.11 -2.07
C PRO A 202 -7.56 -11.51 -2.48
N VAL A 203 -7.18 -11.74 -3.74
CA VAL A 203 -5.98 -11.16 -4.33
C VAL A 203 -6.38 -9.95 -5.18
N HIS A 204 -5.72 -8.83 -4.92
CA HIS A 204 -5.97 -7.56 -5.58
C HIS A 204 -4.77 -7.16 -6.44
N THR A 205 -5.05 -6.40 -7.48
CA THR A 205 -4.11 -5.49 -8.13
C THR A 205 -4.69 -4.09 -8.06
N HIS A 206 -3.84 -3.08 -8.08
CA HIS A 206 -4.26 -1.68 -8.05
C HIS A 206 -3.55 -0.91 -9.18
N SER A 207 -3.97 0.33 -9.46
CA SER A 207 -3.23 1.21 -10.36
C SER A 207 -1.79 1.36 -9.87
N GLY A 208 -0.84 1.27 -10.78
CA GLY A 208 0.57 1.36 -10.46
C GLY A 208 1.39 1.61 -11.73
N GLU A 209 2.63 1.99 -11.54
CA GLU A 209 3.53 2.22 -12.66
C GLU A 209 4.03 0.90 -13.24
N ALA A 210 4.11 0.84 -14.58
CA ALA A 210 4.78 -0.22 -15.31
C ALA A 210 5.63 0.39 -16.43
N PRO A 211 6.71 -0.26 -16.89
CA PRO A 211 7.51 0.20 -18.01
C PRO A 211 6.67 0.35 -19.28
N HIS A 212 6.95 1.37 -20.07
CA HIS A 212 6.22 1.62 -21.33
C HIS A 212 6.25 0.44 -22.31
N GLU A 213 7.34 -0.30 -22.34
CA GLU A 213 7.52 -1.48 -23.16
C GLU A 213 6.53 -2.62 -22.82
N ASP A 214 6.05 -2.69 -21.59
CA ASP A 214 5.09 -3.71 -21.13
C ASP A 214 3.67 -3.45 -21.70
N TYR A 215 3.42 -2.27 -22.21
CA TYR A 215 2.13 -1.89 -22.83
C TYR A 215 2.04 -2.16 -24.33
N ASN A 216 2.92 -2.97 -24.91
CA ASN A 216 2.89 -3.36 -26.34
C ASN A 216 2.73 -2.18 -27.32
N GLY A 217 3.39 -1.08 -27.03
CA GLY A 217 3.39 0.10 -27.91
C GLY A 217 2.14 0.97 -27.83
N HIS A 218 1.23 0.70 -26.94
CA HIS A 218 0.14 1.61 -26.65
C HIS A 218 0.65 2.71 -25.73
N HIS A 219 0.79 3.92 -26.24
CA HIS A 219 1.18 5.08 -25.44
C HIS A 219 0.14 5.31 -24.34
N GLY A 220 0.53 5.00 -23.12
CA GLY A 220 -0.05 5.52 -21.89
C GLY A 220 -1.57 5.61 -21.84
N ILE A 221 -2.26 4.52 -22.05
CA ILE A 221 -3.66 4.48 -21.64
C ILE A 221 -3.63 4.12 -20.15
N TYR A 222 -3.79 5.13 -19.33
CA TYR A 222 -4.17 4.95 -17.95
C TYR A 222 -5.61 4.42 -17.95
N LEU A 223 -5.77 3.18 -17.67
CA LEU A 223 -7.06 2.59 -17.38
C LEU A 223 -7.32 2.66 -15.88
#